data_1594cb6b3d76d66e37a7bd6af0984634
#
_entry.id   1594cb6b3d76d66e37a7bd6af0984634
#
_cell.length_a   1.000
_cell.length_b   1.000
_cell.length_c   1.000
_cell.angle_alpha   90.00
_cell.angle_beta   90.00
_cell.angle_gamma   90.00
#
_symmetry.space_group_name_H-M   'P 1'
#
loop_
_entity.id
_entity.type
_entity.pdbx_description
1 polymer ?
#
loop_
_entity_poly.entity_id
_entity_poly.type
_entity_poly.pdbx_seq_one_letter_code
_entity_poly.pdbx_strand_id
1 'polypeptide(L)'
;ELTVQGETGVTASTSSTVILAIDLGPQPPKVGTMTDSRDGIVYKTVQLGNQLWMAENLRYLPQQDYDVSSTDPKYYVMLDYDATTELGQGFLDAYGAYYNVPAALQGHALQSMESTQKIQGVCPVGWHIPSITEWRNLAQYVVDAKMAASINGVVDETAVGKALASTTMWKLPFDTEDAPRATWIGEAMEENNATQFNGIPTGFRACAGEEAWMDLT
;
A
#
# COMPACT_ATOMS: atom_id res chain seq x y z
N GLU A 1 -25.57 3.04 31.36
CA GLU A 1 -25.94 4.23 32.14
C GLU A 1 -25.34 4.08 33.53
N LEU A 2 -24.28 4.83 33.82
CA LEU A 2 -23.67 4.83 35.16
C LEU A 2 -24.15 6.09 35.87
N THR A 3 -24.96 5.93 36.89
CA THR A 3 -25.40 7.04 37.73
C THR A 3 -24.43 7.16 38.92
N VAL A 4 -23.71 8.29 39.01
CA VAL A 4 -22.89 8.59 40.20
C VAL A 4 -23.72 9.47 41.16
N GLN A 5 -24.04 8.98 42.33
CA GLN A 5 -24.63 9.79 43.42
C GLN A 5 -23.50 10.42 44.25
N GLY A 6 -23.45 11.74 44.31
CA GLY A 6 -22.55 12.46 45.22
C GLY A 6 -23.22 12.67 46.57
N GLU A 7 -22.48 12.37 47.64
CA GLU A 7 -22.90 12.57 49.03
C GLU A 7 -22.83 14.06 49.43
N THR A 8 -23.84 14.82 49.13
CA THR A 8 -24.27 16.03 49.92
C THR A 8 -25.63 16.46 49.39
N GLY A 9 -26.65 16.25 50.09
CA GLY A 9 -28.05 16.66 50.12
C GLY A 9 -28.56 17.76 49.19
N VAL A 10 -28.08 17.93 47.97
CA VAL A 10 -28.61 18.79 46.93
C VAL A 10 -28.86 17.90 45.72
N THR A 11 -30.14 17.55 45.51
CA THR A 11 -30.60 16.88 44.29
C THR A 11 -30.57 17.82 43.12
N ALA A 12 -29.43 17.90 42.45
CA ALA A 12 -29.35 18.37 41.07
C ALA A 12 -29.14 17.16 40.18
N SER A 13 -30.19 16.68 39.52
CA SER A 13 -30.07 15.63 38.50
C SER A 13 -29.50 16.23 37.22
N THR A 14 -28.20 16.27 37.11
CA THR A 14 -27.53 16.46 35.83
C THR A 14 -27.22 15.07 35.24
N SER A 15 -27.97 14.66 34.25
CA SER A 15 -27.62 13.48 33.44
C SER A 15 -26.42 13.85 32.57
N SER A 16 -25.21 13.62 33.06
CA SER A 16 -24.01 13.68 32.25
C SER A 16 -23.86 12.34 31.56
N THR A 17 -24.06 12.29 30.24
CA THR A 17 -23.68 11.13 29.44
C THR A 17 -22.16 11.14 29.36
N VAL A 18 -21.49 10.36 30.18
CA VAL A 18 -20.06 10.11 30.05
C VAL A 18 -19.90 9.12 28.92
N ILE A 19 -19.51 9.61 27.73
CA ILE A 19 -19.05 8.73 26.66
C ILE A 19 -17.64 8.29 27.07
N LEU A 20 -17.54 7.09 27.65
CA LEU A 20 -16.25 6.42 27.78
C LEU A 20 -15.78 6.08 26.36
N ALA A 21 -14.85 6.86 25.83
CA ALA A 21 -14.06 6.42 24.68
C ALA A 21 -13.24 5.22 25.14
N ILE A 22 -13.74 4.02 24.87
CA ILE A 22 -12.94 2.81 25.02
C ILE A 22 -11.88 2.89 23.93
N ASP A 23 -10.64 3.06 24.30
CA ASP A 23 -9.52 2.83 23.39
C ASP A 23 -9.49 1.34 23.10
N LEU A 24 -10.07 0.97 21.96
CA LEU A 24 -10.10 -0.42 21.50
C LEU A 24 -8.72 -0.87 20.97
N GLY A 25 -7.73 0.00 21.08
CA GLY A 25 -6.44 -0.22 20.45
C GLY A 25 -6.54 -0.23 18.92
N PRO A 26 -5.43 -0.54 18.23
CA PRO A 26 -5.42 -0.66 16.78
C PRO A 26 -6.39 -1.74 16.33
N GLN A 27 -7.33 -1.38 15.46
CA GLN A 27 -8.27 -2.35 14.91
C GLN A 27 -7.55 -3.25 13.90
N PRO A 28 -7.90 -4.55 13.80
CA PRO A 28 -7.32 -5.43 12.80
C PRO A 28 -7.61 -4.92 11.39
N PRO A 29 -6.73 -5.22 10.40
CA PRO A 29 -6.97 -4.85 9.01
C PRO A 29 -8.32 -5.35 8.53
N LYS A 30 -9.10 -4.46 7.93
CA LYS A 30 -10.40 -4.82 7.35
C LYS A 30 -10.27 -4.95 5.85
N VAL A 31 -10.37 -6.17 5.35
CA VAL A 31 -10.31 -6.46 3.92
C VAL A 31 -11.66 -6.24 3.23
N GLY A 32 -11.58 -5.88 1.96
CA GLY A 32 -12.74 -5.68 1.09
C GLY A 32 -12.35 -5.84 -0.37
N THR A 33 -13.22 -5.42 -1.24
CA THR A 33 -12.97 -5.36 -2.68
C THR A 33 -13.52 -4.07 -3.28
N MET A 34 -12.96 -3.67 -4.42
CA MET A 34 -13.49 -2.62 -5.27
C MET A 34 -13.48 -3.08 -6.73
N THR A 35 -14.40 -2.61 -7.53
CA THR A 35 -14.44 -2.88 -8.98
C THR A 35 -14.05 -1.61 -9.72
N ASP A 36 -13.06 -1.72 -10.62
CA ASP A 36 -12.76 -0.63 -11.54
C ASP A 36 -13.83 -0.59 -12.64
N SER A 37 -14.57 0.49 -12.70
CA SER A 37 -15.69 0.63 -13.66
C SER A 37 -15.23 0.76 -15.12
N ARG A 38 -13.94 0.96 -15.37
CA ARG A 38 -13.38 1.14 -16.71
C ARG A 38 -13.21 -0.18 -17.46
N ASP A 39 -12.88 -1.25 -16.72
CA ASP A 39 -12.57 -2.58 -17.29
C ASP A 39 -13.29 -3.73 -16.54
N GLY A 40 -13.95 -3.44 -15.43
CA GLY A 40 -14.67 -4.43 -14.63
C GLY A 40 -13.78 -5.28 -13.74
N ILE A 41 -12.47 -5.01 -13.68
CA ILE A 41 -11.53 -5.77 -12.84
C ILE A 41 -11.85 -5.51 -11.36
N VAL A 42 -11.90 -6.59 -10.59
CA VAL A 42 -12.08 -6.54 -9.15
C VAL A 42 -10.73 -6.60 -8.46
N TYR A 43 -10.48 -5.67 -7.56
CA TYR A 43 -9.26 -5.58 -6.75
C TYR A 43 -9.58 -5.79 -5.29
N LYS A 44 -8.67 -6.46 -4.58
CA LYS A 44 -8.69 -6.50 -3.12
C LYS A 44 -8.33 -5.13 -2.55
N THR A 45 -8.95 -4.81 -1.42
CA THR A 45 -8.66 -3.59 -0.67
C THR A 45 -8.45 -3.91 0.79
N VAL A 46 -7.75 -3.03 1.50
CA VAL A 46 -7.56 -3.15 2.94
C VAL A 46 -7.69 -1.79 3.61
N GLN A 47 -8.46 -1.74 4.69
CA GLN A 47 -8.57 -0.57 5.55
C GLN A 47 -7.48 -0.65 6.62
N LEU A 48 -6.58 0.33 6.63
CA LEU A 48 -5.48 0.48 7.58
C LEU A 48 -5.62 1.83 8.28
N GLY A 49 -6.03 1.81 9.53
CA GLY A 49 -6.43 3.02 10.23
C GLY A 49 -7.60 3.71 9.54
N ASN A 50 -7.43 4.98 9.20
CA ASN A 50 -8.43 5.78 8.47
C ASN A 50 -8.23 5.80 6.95
N GLN A 51 -7.28 5.02 6.43
CA GLN A 51 -6.96 4.97 5.02
C GLN A 51 -7.41 3.65 4.40
N LEU A 52 -8.02 3.72 3.21
CA LEU A 52 -8.35 2.54 2.39
C LEU A 52 -7.30 2.42 1.28
N TRP A 53 -6.65 1.26 1.20
CA TRP A 53 -5.60 0.97 0.23
C TRP A 53 -6.03 -0.14 -0.72
N MET A 54 -5.53 -0.11 -1.95
CA MET A 54 -5.55 -1.30 -2.81
C MET A 54 -4.53 -2.31 -2.25
N ALA A 55 -4.92 -3.57 -2.16
CA ALA A 55 -4.07 -4.68 -1.74
C ALA A 55 -3.61 -5.53 -2.94
N GLU A 56 -3.69 -4.97 -4.12
CA GLU A 56 -3.22 -5.52 -5.39
C GLU A 56 -2.77 -4.37 -6.29
N ASN A 57 -1.80 -4.63 -7.15
CA ASN A 57 -1.35 -3.67 -8.14
C ASN A 57 -2.42 -3.40 -9.20
N LEU A 58 -2.51 -2.16 -9.64
CA LEU A 58 -3.46 -1.75 -10.68
C LEU A 58 -3.09 -2.41 -12.02
N ARG A 59 -4.08 -3.05 -12.66
CA ARG A 59 -3.95 -3.76 -13.94
C ARG A 59 -4.56 -3.02 -15.12
N TYR A 60 -5.06 -1.81 -14.90
CA TYR A 60 -5.68 -1.01 -15.97
C TYR A 60 -4.67 -0.69 -17.07
N LEU A 61 -4.86 -1.29 -18.23
CA LEU A 61 -3.97 -1.20 -19.38
C LEU A 61 -4.77 -0.72 -20.60
N PRO A 62 -4.96 0.61 -20.77
CA PRO A 62 -5.75 1.14 -21.90
C PRO A 62 -5.11 0.89 -23.26
N GLN A 63 -3.78 0.76 -23.28
CA GLN A 63 -2.94 0.38 -24.41
C GLN A 63 -1.67 -0.25 -23.86
N GLN A 64 -0.91 -0.92 -24.71
CA GLN A 64 0.43 -1.39 -24.37
C GLN A 64 1.45 -0.69 -25.26
N ASP A 65 2.48 -0.15 -24.63
CA ASP A 65 3.61 0.51 -25.28
C ASP A 65 4.89 -0.32 -25.09
N TYR A 66 5.80 -0.22 -26.06
CA TYR A 66 7.10 -0.89 -26.03
C TYR A 66 8.26 0.12 -26.08
N ASP A 67 8.02 1.33 -26.60
CA ASP A 67 8.95 2.43 -26.60
C ASP A 67 8.87 3.25 -25.31
N VAL A 68 9.93 3.95 -24.98
CA VAL A 68 10.00 4.82 -23.79
C VAL A 68 9.76 6.28 -24.15
N SER A 69 9.11 7.01 -23.23
CA SER A 69 8.95 8.46 -23.33
C SER A 69 8.98 9.07 -21.94
N SER A 70 9.63 10.23 -21.81
CA SER A 70 9.59 11.05 -20.59
C SER A 70 8.44 12.05 -20.58
N THR A 71 7.78 12.26 -21.73
CA THR A 71 6.75 13.29 -21.93
C THR A 71 5.39 12.73 -22.26
N ASP A 72 5.34 11.62 -23.01
CA ASP A 72 4.09 11.02 -23.45
C ASP A 72 3.65 9.89 -22.51
N PRO A 73 2.36 9.72 -22.22
CA PRO A 73 1.86 8.62 -21.42
C PRO A 73 2.23 7.27 -22.05
N LYS A 74 2.84 6.38 -21.25
CA LYS A 74 3.24 5.04 -21.65
C LYS A 74 2.82 4.01 -20.60
N TYR A 75 2.36 2.86 -21.08
CA TYR A 75 1.80 1.77 -20.31
C TYR A 75 2.49 0.46 -20.70
N TYR A 76 2.94 -0.31 -19.72
CA TYR A 76 3.75 -1.49 -20.01
C TYR A 76 3.28 -2.72 -19.22
N VAL A 77 3.58 -3.88 -19.76
CA VAL A 77 3.57 -5.16 -19.04
C VAL A 77 5.01 -5.53 -18.69
N MET A 78 5.22 -6.23 -17.60
CA MET A 78 6.54 -6.67 -17.15
C MET A 78 7.29 -7.39 -18.29
N LEU A 79 8.56 -7.03 -18.47
CA LEU A 79 9.45 -7.56 -19.51
C LEU A 79 8.89 -7.43 -20.94
N ASP A 80 8.02 -6.46 -21.18
CA ASP A 80 7.40 -6.18 -22.48
C ASP A 80 6.63 -7.38 -23.09
N TYR A 81 6.17 -8.32 -22.26
CA TYR A 81 5.31 -9.39 -22.75
C TYR A 81 4.00 -8.85 -23.28
N ASP A 82 3.58 -9.35 -24.45
CA ASP A 82 2.33 -8.95 -25.08
C ASP A 82 1.11 -9.38 -24.26
N ALA A 83 0.35 -8.40 -23.76
CA ALA A 83 -0.83 -8.60 -22.92
C ALA A 83 -1.96 -9.37 -23.64
N THR A 84 -1.93 -9.50 -24.98
CA THR A 84 -2.92 -10.28 -25.72
C THR A 84 -2.63 -11.79 -25.67
N THR A 85 -1.45 -12.19 -25.23
CA THR A 85 -1.07 -13.59 -25.05
C THR A 85 -1.39 -14.08 -23.64
N GLU A 86 -1.57 -15.38 -23.47
CA GLU A 86 -1.78 -16.00 -22.14
C GLU A 86 -0.63 -15.68 -21.19
N LEU A 87 0.61 -15.71 -21.66
CA LEU A 87 1.79 -15.40 -20.84
C LEU A 87 1.81 -13.93 -20.41
N GLY A 88 1.59 -13.01 -21.35
CA GLY A 88 1.56 -11.57 -21.03
C GLY A 88 0.40 -11.20 -20.12
N GLN A 89 -0.77 -11.82 -20.29
CA GLN A 89 -1.88 -11.67 -19.36
C GLN A 89 -1.52 -12.20 -17.98
N GLY A 90 -0.82 -13.34 -17.89
CA GLY A 90 -0.33 -13.87 -16.62
C GLY A 90 0.62 -12.91 -15.90
N PHE A 91 1.51 -12.23 -16.61
CA PHE A 91 2.36 -11.18 -16.04
C PHE A 91 1.56 -9.96 -15.58
N LEU A 92 0.60 -9.50 -16.39
CA LEU A 92 -0.29 -8.40 -16.02
C LEU A 92 -1.10 -8.73 -14.76
N ASP A 93 -1.61 -9.95 -14.65
CA ASP A 93 -2.39 -10.39 -13.50
C ASP A 93 -1.53 -10.52 -12.23
N ALA A 94 -0.29 -10.97 -12.37
CA ALA A 94 0.62 -11.18 -11.25
C ALA A 94 1.24 -9.87 -10.73
N TYR A 95 1.68 -9.00 -11.63
CA TYR A 95 2.51 -7.84 -11.28
C TYR A 95 1.80 -6.49 -11.46
N GLY A 96 0.67 -6.45 -12.14
CA GLY A 96 0.00 -5.21 -12.53
C GLY A 96 0.60 -4.56 -13.78
N ALA A 97 0.06 -3.42 -14.17
CA ALA A 97 0.59 -2.61 -15.26
C ALA A 97 1.62 -1.60 -14.73
N TYR A 98 2.59 -1.25 -15.58
CA TYR A 98 3.58 -0.22 -15.26
C TYR A 98 3.22 1.07 -16.01
N TYR A 99 3.39 2.18 -15.34
CA TYR A 99 3.05 3.50 -15.80
C TYR A 99 4.26 4.40 -15.71
N ASN A 100 4.62 5.09 -16.81
CA ASN A 100 5.54 6.21 -16.66
C ASN A 100 4.84 7.40 -15.97
N VAL A 101 5.62 8.41 -15.57
CA VAL A 101 5.07 9.57 -14.84
C VAL A 101 3.93 10.26 -15.60
N PRO A 102 4.02 10.55 -16.92
CA PRO A 102 2.90 11.11 -17.68
C PRO A 102 1.64 10.23 -17.65
N ALA A 103 1.78 8.90 -17.78
CA ALA A 103 0.66 7.97 -17.70
C ALA A 103 0.03 7.93 -16.31
N ALA A 104 0.86 7.91 -15.25
CA ALA A 104 0.37 7.91 -13.89
C ALA A 104 -0.39 9.20 -13.55
N LEU A 105 0.12 10.35 -13.97
CA LEU A 105 -0.45 11.66 -13.64
C LEU A 105 -1.64 12.09 -14.50
N GLN A 106 -1.81 11.51 -15.70
CA GLN A 106 -2.91 11.85 -16.61
C GLN A 106 -3.06 13.36 -16.86
N GLY A 107 -1.94 14.06 -17.11
CA GLY A 107 -1.90 15.50 -17.35
C GLY A 107 -1.87 16.39 -16.10
N HIS A 108 -1.94 15.82 -14.92
CA HIS A 108 -1.72 16.60 -13.69
C HIS A 108 -0.22 16.89 -13.49
N ALA A 109 0.09 18.05 -12.92
CA ALA A 109 1.46 18.37 -12.54
C ALA A 109 1.90 17.56 -11.31
N LEU A 110 3.20 17.25 -11.25
CA LEU A 110 3.81 16.71 -10.03
C LEU A 110 3.59 17.70 -8.88
N GLN A 111 3.09 17.20 -7.78
CA GLN A 111 2.88 17.99 -6.58
C GLN A 111 4.12 18.03 -5.71
N SER A 112 4.24 19.04 -4.87
CA SER A 112 5.26 19.05 -3.81
C SER A 112 5.02 17.90 -2.85
N MET A 113 6.08 17.43 -2.19
CA MET A 113 6.02 16.30 -1.24
C MET A 113 5.04 16.53 -0.07
N GLU A 114 4.72 17.78 0.23
CA GLU A 114 3.82 18.18 1.32
C GLU A 114 2.41 18.53 0.83
N SER A 115 2.12 18.36 -0.46
CA SER A 115 0.81 18.65 -1.01
C SER A 115 -0.25 17.72 -0.41
N THR A 116 -1.38 18.31 -0.05
CA THR A 116 -2.60 17.59 0.37
C THR A 116 -3.57 17.37 -0.79
N GLN A 117 -3.23 17.85 -1.97
CA GLN A 117 -4.06 17.69 -3.16
C GLN A 117 -4.07 16.22 -3.62
N LYS A 118 -5.26 15.66 -3.73
CA LYS A 118 -5.44 14.31 -4.24
C LYS A 118 -5.45 14.33 -5.77
N ILE A 119 -4.50 13.63 -6.37
CA ILE A 119 -4.41 13.44 -7.82
C ILE A 119 -5.00 12.07 -8.14
N GLN A 120 -6.13 12.03 -8.84
CA GLN A 120 -6.68 10.77 -9.30
C GLN A 120 -5.70 10.08 -10.27
N GLY A 121 -5.20 10.81 -11.26
CA GLY A 121 -4.32 10.25 -12.28
C GLY A 121 -4.93 8.99 -12.92
N VAL A 122 -4.12 7.96 -13.08
CA VAL A 122 -4.54 6.66 -13.65
C VAL A 122 -5.40 5.82 -12.70
N CYS A 123 -5.57 6.23 -11.45
CA CYS A 123 -6.36 5.47 -10.49
C CYS A 123 -7.85 5.42 -10.88
N PRO A 124 -8.59 4.39 -10.45
CA PRO A 124 -10.04 4.31 -10.63
C PRO A 124 -10.78 5.51 -10.00
N VAL A 125 -12.01 5.74 -10.43
CA VAL A 125 -12.85 6.80 -9.86
C VAL A 125 -13.00 6.63 -8.34
N GLY A 126 -12.75 7.70 -7.59
CA GLY A 126 -12.76 7.70 -6.12
C GLY A 126 -11.44 7.31 -5.47
N TRP A 127 -10.45 6.92 -6.27
CA TRP A 127 -9.09 6.60 -5.83
C TRP A 127 -8.11 7.70 -6.31
N HIS A 128 -6.93 7.74 -5.70
CA HIS A 128 -5.90 8.72 -6.06
C HIS A 128 -4.51 8.13 -5.83
N ILE A 129 -3.52 8.72 -6.46
CA ILE A 129 -2.10 8.40 -6.23
C ILE A 129 -1.73 8.87 -4.82
N PRO A 130 -1.22 7.98 -3.95
CA PRO A 130 -0.89 8.34 -2.58
C PRO A 130 0.19 9.43 -2.50
N SER A 131 -0.02 10.40 -1.63
CA SER A 131 1.00 11.39 -1.27
C SER A 131 2.02 10.80 -0.30
N ILE A 132 3.17 11.45 -0.16
CA ILE A 132 4.19 11.07 0.84
C ILE A 132 3.64 11.12 2.27
N THR A 133 2.71 12.04 2.54
CA THR A 133 2.05 12.14 3.85
C THR A 133 1.16 10.92 4.10
N GLU A 134 0.45 10.43 3.10
CA GLU A 134 -0.39 9.23 3.23
C GLU A 134 0.47 7.98 3.45
N TRP A 135 1.60 7.84 2.77
CA TRP A 135 2.58 6.79 3.03
C TRP A 135 3.17 6.86 4.45
N ARG A 136 3.51 8.06 4.94
CA ARG A 136 3.97 8.25 6.33
C ARG A 136 2.89 7.89 7.35
N ASN A 137 1.65 8.24 7.10
CA ASN A 137 0.53 7.88 7.97
C ASN A 137 0.30 6.36 7.98
N LEU A 138 0.45 5.69 6.84
CA LEU A 138 0.40 4.24 6.77
C LEU A 138 1.52 3.59 7.59
N ALA A 139 2.76 4.06 7.42
CA ALA A 139 3.90 3.56 8.19
C ALA A 139 3.70 3.77 9.70
N GLN A 140 3.26 4.94 10.10
CA GLN A 140 2.95 5.23 11.50
C GLN A 140 1.86 4.32 12.06
N TYR A 141 0.79 4.10 11.29
CA TYR A 141 -0.27 3.17 11.70
C TYR A 141 0.27 1.75 11.94
N VAL A 142 1.15 1.24 11.07
CA VAL A 142 1.76 -0.08 11.21
C VAL A 142 2.56 -0.20 12.51
N VAL A 143 3.31 0.86 12.87
CA VAL A 143 4.07 0.94 14.13
C VAL A 143 3.13 0.99 15.34
N ASP A 144 2.15 1.89 15.33
CA ASP A 144 1.20 2.10 16.43
C ASP A 144 0.35 0.83 16.69
N ALA A 145 0.00 0.13 15.61
CA ALA A 145 -0.73 -1.12 15.65
C ALA A 145 0.12 -2.33 16.06
N LYS A 146 1.43 -2.14 16.27
CA LYS A 146 2.39 -3.20 16.60
C LYS A 146 2.39 -4.34 15.57
N MET A 147 2.17 -4.00 14.30
CA MET A 147 2.17 -4.95 13.19
C MET A 147 3.57 -5.12 12.59
N ALA A 148 4.48 -4.19 12.83
CA ALA A 148 5.88 -4.34 12.46
C ALA A 148 6.58 -5.34 13.41
N ALA A 149 7.58 -6.06 12.89
CA ALA A 149 8.38 -6.98 13.70
C ALA A 149 9.02 -6.24 14.88
N SER A 150 9.22 -6.93 15.99
CA SER A 150 9.87 -6.37 17.17
C SER A 150 11.21 -7.06 17.41
N ILE A 151 12.21 -6.29 17.81
CA ILE A 151 13.50 -6.79 18.27
C ILE A 151 13.55 -6.59 19.79
N ASN A 152 13.72 -7.67 20.56
CA ASN A 152 13.73 -7.64 22.02
C ASN A 152 12.47 -6.97 22.64
N GLY A 153 11.32 -7.11 22.01
CA GLY A 153 10.05 -6.55 22.47
C GLY A 153 9.83 -5.06 22.15
N VAL A 154 10.76 -4.43 21.43
CA VAL A 154 10.62 -3.06 20.91
C VAL A 154 10.25 -3.14 19.42
N VAL A 155 9.19 -2.45 19.01
CA VAL A 155 8.82 -2.37 17.59
C VAL A 155 9.95 -1.74 16.81
N ASP A 156 10.40 -2.42 15.77
CA ASP A 156 11.40 -1.91 14.84
C ASP A 156 10.70 -1.17 13.69
N GLU A 157 10.85 0.14 13.66
CA GLU A 157 10.27 0.98 12.60
C GLU A 157 10.82 0.62 11.21
N THR A 158 12.03 0.03 11.14
CA THR A 158 12.61 -0.44 9.87
C THR A 158 11.89 -1.68 9.34
N ALA A 159 11.15 -2.40 10.20
CA ALA A 159 10.39 -3.59 9.84
C ALA A 159 8.98 -3.30 9.27
N VAL A 160 8.62 -2.03 9.06
CA VAL A 160 7.32 -1.64 8.46
C VAL A 160 7.18 -2.28 7.07
N GLY A 161 8.25 -2.33 6.29
CA GLY A 161 8.25 -2.98 4.98
C GLY A 161 7.81 -4.46 5.04
N LYS A 162 8.28 -5.20 6.04
CA LYS A 162 7.91 -6.62 6.25
C LYS A 162 6.41 -6.79 6.52
N ALA A 163 5.82 -5.91 7.32
CA ALA A 163 4.39 -5.94 7.61
C ALA A 163 3.52 -5.61 6.38
N LEU A 164 4.04 -4.88 5.41
CA LEU A 164 3.35 -4.50 4.17
C LEU A 164 3.62 -5.47 3.01
N ALA A 165 4.74 -6.19 3.04
CA ALA A 165 5.18 -7.08 1.97
C ALA A 165 4.34 -8.37 1.91
N SER A 166 4.20 -8.94 0.71
CA SER A 166 3.59 -10.26 0.51
C SER A 166 4.37 -11.37 1.19
N THR A 167 3.71 -12.50 1.42
CA THR A 167 4.34 -13.71 1.97
C THR A 167 5.08 -14.54 0.93
N THR A 168 5.18 -14.06 -0.31
CA THR A 168 5.80 -14.77 -1.43
C THR A 168 6.56 -13.80 -2.33
N MET A 169 7.39 -14.35 -3.21
CA MET A 169 8.11 -13.64 -4.29
C MET A 169 9.32 -12.80 -3.87
N TRP A 170 9.55 -12.57 -2.59
CA TRP A 170 10.73 -11.86 -2.11
C TRP A 170 11.93 -12.78 -2.01
N LYS A 171 13.12 -12.24 -2.29
CA LYS A 171 14.40 -12.94 -2.13
C LYS A 171 15.19 -12.31 -0.98
N LEU A 172 16.07 -13.11 -0.39
CA LEU A 172 17.05 -12.57 0.54
C LEU A 172 18.01 -11.64 -0.20
N PRO A 173 18.38 -10.50 0.38
CA PRO A 173 19.43 -9.66 -0.18
C PRO A 173 20.73 -10.46 -0.29
N PHE A 174 21.46 -10.28 -1.39
CA PHE A 174 22.78 -10.85 -1.53
C PHE A 174 23.74 -10.18 -0.54
N ASP A 175 24.49 -11.00 0.20
CA ASP A 175 25.69 -10.59 0.93
C ASP A 175 25.48 -9.67 2.16
N THR A 176 24.79 -10.19 3.18
CA THR A 176 24.61 -9.43 4.43
C THR A 176 24.76 -10.34 5.65
N GLU A 177 26.00 -10.80 5.92
CA GLU A 177 26.27 -11.62 7.12
C GLU A 177 26.02 -10.88 8.45
N ASP A 178 25.93 -9.55 8.45
CA ASP A 178 25.93 -8.72 9.66
C ASP A 178 24.62 -8.02 10.03
N ALA A 179 23.53 -8.17 9.26
CA ALA A 179 22.26 -7.47 9.54
C ALA A 179 21.28 -8.34 10.34
N PRO A 180 20.42 -7.73 11.18
CA PRO A 180 19.37 -8.45 11.88
C PRO A 180 18.35 -9.00 10.87
N ARG A 181 18.39 -10.29 10.62
CA ARG A 181 17.56 -10.96 9.60
C ARG A 181 16.06 -10.87 9.88
N ALA A 182 15.66 -10.76 11.14
CA ALA A 182 14.25 -10.70 11.53
C ALA A 182 13.44 -9.55 10.89
N THR A 183 14.11 -8.50 10.40
CA THR A 183 13.47 -7.35 9.76
C THR A 183 13.47 -7.40 8.24
N TRP A 184 14.15 -8.39 7.65
CA TRP A 184 14.25 -8.50 6.20
C TRP A 184 12.99 -9.11 5.60
N ILE A 185 12.51 -8.50 4.53
CA ILE A 185 11.30 -8.93 3.85
C ILE A 185 11.44 -10.37 3.29
N GLY A 186 12.62 -10.74 2.77
CA GLY A 186 12.88 -12.06 2.21
C GLY A 186 13.17 -13.16 3.24
N GLU A 187 13.31 -12.82 4.53
CA GLU A 187 13.51 -13.79 5.62
C GLU A 187 12.20 -14.13 6.27
N ALA A 188 11.95 -15.41 6.58
CA ALA A 188 10.71 -15.88 7.21
C ALA A 188 9.47 -15.19 6.59
N MET A 189 9.31 -15.33 5.29
CA MET A 189 8.27 -14.61 4.52
C MET A 189 6.85 -14.94 5.00
N GLU A 190 6.65 -16.08 5.65
CA GLU A 190 5.38 -16.46 6.29
C GLU A 190 4.95 -15.48 7.39
N GLU A 191 5.90 -14.70 7.94
CA GLU A 191 5.64 -13.65 8.93
C GLU A 191 5.34 -12.28 8.30
N ASN A 192 5.46 -12.14 6.99
CA ASN A 192 5.12 -10.94 6.27
C ASN A 192 3.60 -10.70 6.27
N ASN A 193 3.19 -9.54 5.72
CA ASN A 193 1.82 -9.21 5.39
C ASN A 193 0.86 -9.13 6.59
N ALA A 194 1.36 -8.76 7.76
CA ALA A 194 0.53 -8.55 8.94
C ALA A 194 -0.60 -7.53 8.68
N THR A 195 -0.39 -6.61 7.75
CA THR A 195 -1.35 -5.58 7.34
C THR A 195 -2.35 -6.04 6.28
N GLN A 196 -2.10 -7.16 5.60
CA GLN A 196 -2.81 -7.61 4.40
C GLN A 196 -2.73 -6.62 3.21
N PHE A 197 -1.75 -5.73 3.22
CA PHE A 197 -1.46 -4.81 2.10
C PHE A 197 -0.92 -5.57 0.89
N ASN A 198 -0.17 -6.65 1.12
CA ASN A 198 0.29 -7.60 0.12
C ASN A 198 1.19 -6.99 -0.97
N GLY A 199 2.10 -6.11 -0.59
CA GLY A 199 3.07 -5.51 -1.51
C GLY A 199 4.00 -6.58 -2.09
N ILE A 200 4.12 -6.65 -3.41
CA ILE A 200 4.96 -7.61 -4.13
C ILE A 200 6.19 -6.94 -4.74
N PRO A 201 7.31 -7.65 -4.95
CA PRO A 201 8.47 -7.11 -5.64
C PRO A 201 8.18 -7.04 -7.13
N THR A 202 8.09 -5.83 -7.67
CA THR A 202 7.76 -5.62 -9.08
C THR A 202 8.94 -5.09 -9.89
N GLY A 203 10.02 -4.68 -9.23
CA GLY A 203 11.08 -3.98 -9.94
C GLY A 203 10.63 -2.66 -10.54
N PHE A 204 11.32 -2.20 -11.57
CA PHE A 204 10.94 -1.02 -12.32
C PHE A 204 11.43 -1.09 -13.77
N ARG A 205 10.81 -0.30 -14.64
CA ARG A 205 11.28 -0.10 -16.01
C ARG A 205 12.07 1.21 -16.10
N ALA A 206 13.34 1.13 -16.50
CA ALA A 206 14.17 2.31 -16.72
C ALA A 206 13.78 3.05 -17.99
N CYS A 207 13.86 4.38 -17.98
CA CYS A 207 13.55 5.21 -19.14
C CYS A 207 14.72 5.40 -20.10
N ALA A 208 15.91 4.86 -19.79
CA ALA A 208 17.13 5.03 -20.59
C ALA A 208 18.04 3.80 -20.49
N GLY A 209 18.59 3.37 -21.64
CA GLY A 209 19.57 2.29 -21.72
C GLY A 209 19.02 1.01 -22.33
N GLU A 210 19.94 0.06 -22.63
CA GLU A 210 19.61 -1.23 -23.25
C GLU A 210 18.92 -2.20 -22.28
N GLU A 211 19.02 -1.97 -20.98
CA GLU A 211 18.32 -2.73 -19.93
C GLU A 211 17.13 -1.92 -19.41
N ALA A 212 16.01 -2.06 -20.13
CA ALA A 212 14.78 -1.33 -19.78
C ALA A 212 14.09 -1.84 -18.51
N TRP A 213 14.40 -3.07 -18.07
CA TRP A 213 13.80 -3.69 -16.91
C TRP A 213 14.86 -4.00 -15.86
N MET A 214 14.59 -3.65 -14.61
CA MET A 214 15.38 -4.07 -13.47
C MET A 214 14.50 -4.90 -12.54
N ASP A 215 14.96 -6.11 -12.28
CA ASP A 215 14.40 -7.00 -11.27
C ASP A 215 15.07 -6.65 -9.93
N LEU A 216 14.27 -6.22 -8.95
CA LEU A 216 14.72 -5.93 -7.58
C LEU A 216 14.42 -7.09 -6.61
N THR A 217 14.12 -8.29 -7.16
CA THR A 217 13.84 -9.48 -6.33
C THR A 217 15.10 -10.11 -5.76
#